data_f4d4751204c5da014b6d3354fc6fcf2b
#
_entry.id   f4d4751204c5da014b6d3354fc6fcf2b
#
_cell.length_a   1.000
_cell.length_b   1.000
_cell.length_c   1.000
_cell.angle_alpha   90.00
_cell.angle_beta   90.00
_cell.angle_gamma   90.00
#
_symmetry.space_group_name_H-M   'P 1'
#
loop_
_entity.id
_entity.type
_entity.pdbx_description
1 polymer ?
#
loop_
_entity_poly.entity_id
_entity_poly.type
_entity_poly.pdbx_seq_one_letter_code
_entity_poly.pdbx_strand_id
1 'polypeptide(L)'
;MSVGKKIAWITVIVVGMLWIADEYPSFRFRGDGKFSGSPVLGYSIRMRKIPFYTPGEYAFRFRGAPSEEMNLQLYAEGKSFTNEAEITHIATNIEASLADKTGRIVCEASGSPLTGAGKRDDSNPKGWVTMLSPDEAAYWNGNCLRMPLKPSDSYTLTIRIQNVDPNAPKIYLIPTLEGGQLDMP
;
A
#
# COMPACT_ATOMS: atom_id res chain seq x y z
N MET A 1 -11.26 42.55 -26.27
CA MET A 1 -11.94 41.64 -25.29
C MET A 1 -12.28 42.50 -24.08
N SER A 2 -13.56 42.59 -23.68
CA SER A 2 -13.96 43.42 -22.55
C SER A 2 -13.43 42.84 -21.23
N VAL A 3 -13.17 43.70 -20.23
CA VAL A 3 -12.65 43.33 -18.91
C VAL A 3 -13.48 42.19 -18.27
N GLY A 4 -14.82 42.23 -18.43
CA GLY A 4 -15.71 41.17 -17.93
C GLY A 4 -15.46 39.80 -18.53
N LYS A 5 -15.11 39.69 -19.82
CA LYS A 5 -14.77 38.41 -20.43
C LYS A 5 -13.44 37.84 -19.92
N LYS A 6 -12.46 38.70 -19.62
CA LYS A 6 -11.17 38.27 -19.04
C LYS A 6 -11.35 37.73 -17.61
N ILE A 7 -12.18 38.38 -16.79
CA ILE A 7 -12.48 37.93 -15.42
C ILE A 7 -13.21 36.55 -15.46
N ALA A 8 -14.21 36.41 -16.34
CA ALA A 8 -14.93 35.12 -16.46
C ALA A 8 -13.99 33.97 -16.85
N TRP A 9 -13.05 34.19 -17.78
CA TRP A 9 -12.09 33.16 -18.18
C TRP A 9 -11.10 32.80 -17.05
N ILE A 10 -10.63 33.77 -16.28
CA ILE A 10 -9.76 33.55 -15.13
C ILE A 10 -10.49 32.73 -14.07
N THR A 11 -11.76 33.03 -13.80
CA THR A 11 -12.58 32.30 -12.84
C THR A 11 -12.77 30.84 -13.28
N VAL A 12 -13.05 30.57 -14.54
CA VAL A 12 -13.21 29.22 -15.08
C VAL A 12 -11.90 28.42 -14.96
N ILE A 13 -10.75 29.06 -15.27
CA ILE A 13 -9.45 28.40 -15.15
C ILE A 13 -9.14 28.09 -13.69
N VAL A 14 -9.35 29.02 -12.77
CA VAL A 14 -9.08 28.80 -11.34
C VAL A 14 -9.99 27.73 -10.75
N VAL A 15 -11.27 27.74 -11.06
CA VAL A 15 -12.21 26.69 -10.63
C VAL A 15 -11.84 25.35 -11.21
N GLY A 16 -11.46 25.31 -12.50
CA GLY A 16 -10.98 24.09 -13.16
C GLY A 16 -9.71 23.54 -12.52
N MET A 17 -8.74 24.40 -12.19
CA MET A 17 -7.51 23.99 -11.48
C MET A 17 -7.78 23.51 -10.06
N LEU A 18 -8.70 24.13 -9.34
CA LEU A 18 -9.11 23.70 -8.00
C LEU A 18 -9.81 22.34 -8.06
N TRP A 19 -10.67 22.13 -9.05
CA TRP A 19 -11.35 20.86 -9.26
C TRP A 19 -10.36 19.74 -9.62
N ILE A 20 -9.43 20.00 -10.55
CA ILE A 20 -8.34 19.08 -10.89
C ILE A 20 -7.49 18.77 -9.65
N ALA A 21 -7.12 19.78 -8.84
CA ALA A 21 -6.34 19.56 -7.63
C ALA A 21 -7.08 18.75 -6.56
N ASP A 22 -8.41 18.79 -6.56
CA ASP A 22 -9.25 17.97 -5.69
C ASP A 22 -9.36 16.53 -6.20
N GLU A 23 -9.46 16.36 -7.50
CA GLU A 23 -9.55 15.06 -8.20
C GLU A 23 -8.21 14.33 -8.25
N TYR A 24 -7.06 15.03 -8.21
CA TYR A 24 -5.73 14.41 -8.31
C TYR A 24 -4.99 14.42 -6.96
N PRO A 25 -5.15 13.39 -6.12
CA PRO A 25 -4.53 13.30 -4.80
C PRO A 25 -2.99 13.37 -4.82
N SER A 26 -2.35 13.07 -5.95
CA SER A 26 -0.89 13.15 -6.12
C SER A 26 -0.30 14.51 -5.76
N PHE A 27 -1.04 15.60 -5.94
CA PHE A 27 -0.61 16.94 -5.55
C PHE A 27 -0.60 17.16 -4.03
N ARG A 28 -1.32 16.32 -3.30
CA ARG A 28 -1.46 16.41 -1.83
C ARG A 28 -0.56 15.46 -1.10
N PHE A 29 -0.11 14.37 -1.77
CA PHE A 29 0.73 13.36 -1.14
C PHE A 29 2.07 13.93 -0.67
N ARG A 30 2.45 13.61 0.57
CA ARG A 30 3.72 13.97 1.20
C ARG A 30 4.16 12.85 2.13
N GLY A 31 5.47 12.61 2.20
CA GLY A 31 6.06 11.66 3.14
C GLY A 31 6.80 10.53 2.46
N ASP A 32 6.92 9.43 3.18
CA ASP A 32 7.59 8.23 2.69
C ASP A 32 6.74 7.55 1.61
N GLY A 33 7.39 7.15 0.54
CA GLY A 33 6.75 6.47 -0.57
C GLY A 33 6.64 7.31 -1.83
N LYS A 34 6.37 6.64 -2.92
CA LYS A 34 6.12 7.21 -4.24
C LYS A 34 4.66 7.02 -4.60
N PHE A 35 3.95 8.11 -4.72
CA PHE A 35 2.57 8.11 -5.17
C PHE A 35 2.51 8.04 -6.69
N SER A 36 1.61 7.23 -7.21
CA SER A 36 1.27 7.13 -8.64
C SER A 36 -0.19 6.75 -8.81
N GLY A 37 -0.73 7.01 -9.99
CA GLY A 37 -2.08 6.62 -10.35
C GLY A 37 -2.98 7.77 -10.74
N SER A 38 -4.22 7.43 -11.02
CA SER A 38 -5.29 8.34 -11.42
C SER A 38 -6.64 7.74 -11.03
N PRO A 39 -7.74 8.52 -11.06
CA PRO A 39 -9.08 8.01 -10.78
C PRO A 39 -9.50 6.83 -11.69
N VAL A 40 -8.96 6.78 -12.90
CA VAL A 40 -9.31 5.75 -13.90
C VAL A 40 -8.48 4.48 -13.73
N LEU A 41 -7.19 4.63 -13.39
CA LEU A 41 -6.23 3.51 -13.33
C LEU A 41 -6.03 2.97 -11.91
N GLY A 42 -6.66 3.62 -10.93
CA GLY A 42 -6.40 3.36 -9.52
C GLY A 42 -5.16 4.10 -9.02
N TYR A 43 -4.90 3.95 -7.73
CA TYR A 43 -3.84 4.65 -7.01
C TYR A 43 -2.89 3.66 -6.36
N SER A 44 -1.62 4.03 -6.32
CA SER A 44 -0.58 3.25 -5.65
C SER A 44 0.35 4.17 -4.85
N ILE A 45 0.62 3.81 -3.60
CA ILE A 45 1.63 4.43 -2.74
C ILE A 45 2.68 3.35 -2.44
N ARG A 46 3.77 3.38 -3.20
CA ARG A 46 4.84 2.40 -3.11
C ARG A 46 5.93 2.88 -2.16
N MET A 47 6.16 2.17 -1.07
CA MET A 47 7.17 2.49 -0.07
C MET A 47 8.58 2.08 -0.56
N ARG A 48 9.62 2.50 0.17
CA ARG A 48 10.97 1.99 -0.08
C ARG A 48 11.04 0.51 0.24
N LYS A 49 11.92 -0.20 -0.45
CA LYS A 49 12.17 -1.62 -0.21
C LYS A 49 12.82 -1.87 1.15
N ILE A 50 12.44 -2.97 1.79
CA ILE A 50 12.96 -3.47 3.06
C ILE A 50 13.49 -4.90 2.89
N PRO A 51 14.59 -5.29 3.57
CA PRO A 51 15.12 -6.63 3.44
C PRO A 51 14.21 -7.64 4.17
N PHE A 52 13.85 -8.72 3.50
CA PHE A 52 13.05 -9.81 4.09
C PHE A 52 13.89 -10.77 4.94
N TYR A 53 15.18 -10.82 4.67
CA TYR A 53 16.17 -11.72 5.28
C TYR A 53 16.86 -11.12 6.54
N THR A 54 16.37 -9.99 7.02
CA THR A 54 16.94 -9.33 8.20
C THR A 54 15.81 -8.92 9.15
N PRO A 55 15.84 -9.37 10.42
CA PRO A 55 14.86 -8.91 11.40
C PRO A 55 14.95 -7.39 11.58
N GLY A 56 13.80 -6.75 11.77
CA GLY A 56 13.79 -5.30 11.96
C GLY A 56 12.38 -4.73 11.95
N GLU A 57 12.31 -3.46 12.34
CA GLU A 57 11.11 -2.65 12.30
C GLU A 57 11.30 -1.47 11.35
N TYR A 58 10.36 -1.29 10.44
CA TYR A 58 10.42 -0.29 9.38
C TYR A 58 9.15 0.55 9.44
N ALA A 59 9.31 1.85 9.68
CA ALA A 59 8.21 2.79 9.73
C ALA A 59 8.23 3.72 8.51
N PHE A 60 7.03 3.98 7.97
CA PHE A 60 6.79 4.86 6.83
C PHE A 60 5.69 5.85 7.20
N ARG A 61 6.00 7.13 7.11
CA ARG A 61 5.07 8.21 7.45
C ARG A 61 4.63 8.94 6.20
N PHE A 62 3.32 9.11 6.05
CA PHE A 62 2.77 9.83 4.90
C PHE A 62 1.46 10.53 5.25
N ARG A 63 1.04 11.44 4.37
CA ARG A 63 -0.24 12.15 4.40
C ARG A 63 -0.71 12.46 2.99
N GLY A 64 -1.97 12.85 2.84
CA GLY A 64 -2.55 13.17 1.54
C GLY A 64 -2.80 11.92 0.69
N ALA A 65 -3.10 10.79 1.34
CA ALA A 65 -3.59 9.60 0.66
C ALA A 65 -4.93 9.92 -0.04
N PRO A 66 -5.27 9.24 -1.14
CA PRO A 66 -6.60 9.39 -1.75
C PRO A 66 -7.70 9.01 -0.76
N SER A 67 -8.91 9.56 -0.97
CA SER A 67 -10.11 9.21 -0.19
C SER A 67 -10.75 7.88 -0.65
N GLU A 68 -10.00 7.08 -1.34
CA GLU A 68 -10.40 5.77 -1.83
C GLU A 68 -10.10 4.66 -0.83
N GLU A 69 -10.76 3.54 -0.99
CA GLU A 69 -10.43 2.33 -0.25
C GLU A 69 -9.09 1.77 -0.75
N MET A 70 -8.13 1.62 0.15
CA MET A 70 -6.79 1.14 -0.15
C MET A 70 -6.56 -0.24 0.48
N ASN A 71 -5.84 -1.08 -0.23
CA ASN A 71 -5.40 -2.39 0.23
C ASN A 71 -3.91 -2.34 0.55
N LEU A 72 -3.49 -2.96 1.65
CA LEU A 72 -2.07 -3.15 1.93
C LEU A 72 -1.59 -4.41 1.21
N GLN A 73 -0.56 -4.24 0.40
CA GLN A 73 0.05 -5.31 -0.38
C GLN A 73 1.56 -5.34 -0.16
N LEU A 74 2.18 -6.50 -0.35
CA LEU A 74 3.64 -6.66 -0.38
C LEU A 74 4.06 -7.23 -1.72
N TYR A 75 4.85 -6.46 -2.45
CA TYR A 75 5.57 -6.95 -3.61
C TYR A 75 6.95 -7.45 -3.22
N ALA A 76 7.44 -8.44 -3.92
CA ALA A 76 8.78 -8.96 -3.72
C ALA A 76 9.70 -8.54 -4.88
N GLU A 77 10.94 -8.19 -4.53
CA GLU A 77 11.99 -7.87 -5.51
C GLU A 77 13.27 -8.61 -5.13
N GLY A 78 13.89 -9.31 -6.08
CA GLY A 78 15.18 -9.95 -5.86
C GLY A 78 15.55 -10.94 -6.96
N LYS A 79 16.85 -11.23 -7.05
CA LYS A 79 17.40 -12.14 -8.06
C LYS A 79 17.14 -13.64 -7.76
N SER A 80 16.65 -13.94 -6.57
CA SER A 80 16.49 -15.31 -6.08
C SER A 80 15.12 -15.94 -6.39
N PHE A 81 14.26 -15.24 -7.09
CA PHE A 81 12.96 -15.78 -7.52
C PHE A 81 13.11 -16.65 -8.76
N THR A 82 13.78 -17.77 -8.64
CA THR A 82 13.85 -18.75 -9.74
C THR A 82 12.84 -19.88 -9.57
N ASN A 83 12.20 -20.01 -8.38
CA ASN A 83 11.30 -21.11 -8.12
C ASN A 83 10.27 -20.73 -7.02
N GLU A 84 8.99 -20.63 -7.35
CA GLU A 84 7.91 -20.37 -6.39
C GLU A 84 7.89 -21.40 -5.24
N ALA A 85 8.28 -22.65 -5.53
CA ALA A 85 8.32 -23.72 -4.54
C ALA A 85 9.32 -23.47 -3.40
N GLU A 86 10.41 -22.75 -3.64
CA GLU A 86 11.42 -22.46 -2.61
C GLU A 86 10.91 -21.43 -1.58
N ILE A 87 9.97 -20.59 -1.97
CA ILE A 87 9.44 -19.54 -1.10
C ILE A 87 8.36 -20.07 -0.16
N THR A 88 7.69 -21.15 -0.53
CA THR A 88 6.55 -21.71 0.23
C THR A 88 6.93 -22.34 1.58
N HIS A 89 8.19 -22.47 1.89
CA HIS A 89 8.65 -23.14 3.11
C HIS A 89 9.33 -22.20 4.13
N ILE A 90 9.33 -20.89 3.90
CA ILE A 90 10.02 -19.94 4.78
C ILE A 90 9.11 -19.47 5.90
N ALA A 91 9.49 -19.75 7.13
CA ALA A 91 8.72 -19.46 8.34
C ALA A 91 8.95 -18.04 8.91
N THR A 92 9.38 -17.07 8.08
CA THR A 92 9.55 -15.70 8.52
C THR A 92 8.21 -15.04 8.83
N ASN A 93 8.08 -14.46 10.01
CA ASN A 93 6.87 -13.76 10.42
C ASN A 93 6.95 -12.26 10.06
N ILE A 94 5.88 -11.76 9.47
CA ILE A 94 5.72 -10.35 9.14
C ILE A 94 4.49 -9.81 9.87
N GLU A 95 4.70 -8.75 10.63
CA GLU A 95 3.62 -7.99 11.23
C GLU A 95 3.53 -6.64 10.52
N ALA A 96 2.33 -6.20 10.24
CA ALA A 96 2.08 -4.88 9.69
C ALA A 96 1.00 -4.17 10.51
N SER A 97 1.17 -2.89 10.73
CA SER A 97 0.14 -2.04 11.30
C SER A 97 0.13 -0.67 10.63
N LEU A 98 -1.07 -0.17 10.33
CA LEU A 98 -1.29 1.18 9.87
C LEU A 98 -2.03 1.96 10.95
N ALA A 99 -1.41 3.01 11.47
CA ALA A 99 -1.99 3.88 12.46
C ALA A 99 -2.25 5.28 11.91
N ASP A 100 -3.33 5.92 12.33
CA ASP A 100 -3.61 7.31 12.03
C ASP A 100 -2.81 8.26 12.97
N LYS A 101 -2.95 9.58 12.76
CA LYS A 101 -2.25 10.61 13.54
C LYS A 101 -2.54 10.60 15.04
N THR A 102 -3.63 9.94 15.47
CA THR A 102 -4.00 9.80 16.90
C THR A 102 -3.43 8.53 17.52
N GLY A 103 -2.77 7.69 16.72
CA GLY A 103 -2.28 6.37 17.13
C GLY A 103 -3.36 5.28 17.05
N ARG A 104 -4.54 5.58 16.53
CA ARG A 104 -5.59 4.58 16.33
C ARG A 104 -5.19 3.66 15.17
N ILE A 105 -5.21 2.36 15.43
CA ILE A 105 -4.93 1.35 14.42
C ILE A 105 -6.07 1.28 13.41
N VAL A 106 -5.74 1.49 12.15
CA VAL A 106 -6.64 1.37 10.99
C VAL A 106 -6.62 -0.06 10.45
N CYS A 107 -5.43 -0.68 10.47
CA CYS A 107 -5.19 -2.01 9.94
C CYS A 107 -4.10 -2.71 10.74
N GLU A 108 -4.29 -4.00 11.00
CA GLU A 108 -3.27 -4.90 11.54
C GLU A 108 -3.28 -6.21 10.76
N ALA A 109 -2.09 -6.71 10.47
CA ALA A 109 -1.89 -7.99 9.84
C ALA A 109 -0.66 -8.68 10.39
N SER A 110 -0.68 -10.01 10.50
CA SER A 110 0.44 -10.79 11.00
C SER A 110 0.43 -12.20 10.41
N GLY A 111 1.60 -12.79 10.29
CA GLY A 111 1.78 -14.16 9.85
C GLY A 111 2.96 -14.32 8.91
N SER A 112 3.16 -15.55 8.46
CA SER A 112 4.10 -15.84 7.38
C SER A 112 3.36 -15.73 6.05
N PRO A 113 3.86 -14.95 5.07
CA PRO A 113 3.23 -14.84 3.75
C PRO A 113 3.26 -16.15 2.96
N LEU A 114 3.93 -17.17 3.48
CA LEU A 114 4.29 -18.38 2.77
C LEU A 114 3.60 -19.63 3.30
N THR A 115 2.81 -19.51 4.37
CA THR A 115 2.13 -20.67 5.00
C THR A 115 0.75 -20.94 4.43
N GLY A 116 0.20 -20.10 3.62
CA GLY A 116 -1.15 -20.26 3.08
C GLY A 116 -1.14 -20.26 1.56
N ALA A 117 -0.88 -21.39 0.93
CA ALA A 117 -0.98 -21.55 -0.52
C ALA A 117 -2.35 -21.07 -1.05
N GLY A 118 -2.47 -19.80 -1.35
CA GLY A 118 -3.62 -19.21 -2.06
C GLY A 118 -5.01 -19.43 -1.43
N LYS A 119 -5.09 -19.90 -0.18
CA LYS A 119 -6.37 -20.14 0.50
C LYS A 119 -6.60 -19.08 1.56
N ARG A 120 -7.68 -18.35 1.39
CA ARG A 120 -8.22 -17.48 2.42
C ARG A 120 -8.55 -18.34 3.66
N ASP A 121 -7.87 -18.06 4.75
CA ASP A 121 -8.21 -18.64 6.06
C ASP A 121 -9.15 -17.69 6.78
N ASP A 122 -10.44 -17.98 6.70
CA ASP A 122 -11.47 -17.15 7.36
C ASP A 122 -11.39 -17.26 8.90
N SER A 123 -10.65 -18.23 9.44
CA SER A 123 -10.37 -18.33 10.87
C SER A 123 -9.29 -17.36 11.34
N ASN A 124 -8.48 -16.83 10.44
CA ASN A 124 -7.43 -15.85 10.73
C ASN A 124 -7.64 -14.55 9.94
N PRO A 125 -8.47 -13.63 10.43
CA PRO A 125 -8.75 -12.36 9.74
C PRO A 125 -7.54 -11.43 9.60
N LYS A 126 -6.43 -11.74 10.29
CA LYS A 126 -5.16 -11.02 10.19
C LYS A 126 -4.12 -11.74 9.32
N GLY A 127 -4.47 -12.87 8.75
CA GLY A 127 -3.56 -13.69 7.94
C GLY A 127 -3.39 -13.19 6.49
N TRP A 128 -2.47 -13.81 5.81
CA TRP A 128 -2.22 -13.56 4.39
C TRP A 128 -3.23 -14.31 3.51
N VAL A 129 -3.58 -13.71 2.38
CA VAL A 129 -4.55 -14.28 1.44
C VAL A 129 -3.86 -14.98 0.27
N THR A 130 -2.72 -14.49 -0.16
CA THR A 130 -1.99 -15.05 -1.30
C THR A 130 -0.50 -15.16 -1.03
N MET A 131 0.17 -15.95 -1.83
CA MET A 131 1.62 -16.10 -1.74
C MET A 131 2.34 -14.87 -2.28
N LEU A 132 3.51 -14.61 -1.70
CA LEU A 132 4.43 -13.62 -2.19
C LEU A 132 5.12 -14.14 -3.45
N SER A 133 5.04 -13.41 -4.56
CA SER A 133 5.72 -13.73 -5.81
C SER A 133 6.29 -12.47 -6.47
N PRO A 134 7.15 -12.60 -7.49
CA PRO A 134 7.66 -11.45 -8.24
C PRO A 134 6.59 -10.68 -9.01
N ASP A 135 5.61 -11.40 -9.52
CA ASP A 135 4.60 -10.88 -10.44
C ASP A 135 3.27 -10.58 -9.74
N GLU A 136 3.07 -11.14 -8.55
CA GLU A 136 1.85 -11.00 -7.79
C GLU A 136 2.15 -10.58 -6.35
N ALA A 137 1.48 -9.55 -5.87
CA ALA A 137 1.64 -9.09 -4.51
C ALA A 137 0.91 -9.99 -3.52
N ALA A 138 1.56 -10.31 -2.42
CA ALA A 138 0.85 -10.84 -1.27
C ALA A 138 0.05 -9.74 -0.59
N TYR A 139 -1.18 -10.03 -0.19
CA TYR A 139 -2.03 -9.12 0.54
C TYR A 139 -2.69 -9.82 1.74
N TRP A 140 -3.05 -9.01 2.73
CA TRP A 140 -3.68 -9.51 3.94
C TRP A 140 -5.19 -9.59 3.83
N ASN A 141 -5.74 -10.53 4.55
CA ASN A 141 -7.17 -10.64 4.75
C ASN A 141 -7.69 -9.58 5.76
N GLY A 142 -8.99 -9.45 5.85
CA GLY A 142 -9.63 -8.68 6.90
C GLY A 142 -9.46 -7.16 6.76
N ASN A 143 -9.09 -6.51 7.85
CA ASN A 143 -9.12 -5.05 7.97
C ASN A 143 -8.02 -4.29 7.23
N CYS A 144 -7.06 -4.99 6.63
CA CYS A 144 -6.06 -4.41 5.73
C CYS A 144 -6.49 -4.43 4.25
N LEU A 145 -7.70 -4.92 3.98
CA LEU A 145 -8.38 -4.77 2.70
C LEU A 145 -9.42 -3.66 2.81
N ARG A 146 -9.56 -2.85 1.76
CA ARG A 146 -10.55 -1.77 1.66
C ARG A 146 -10.50 -0.78 2.83
N MET A 147 -9.30 -0.35 3.19
CA MET A 147 -9.10 0.64 4.24
C MET A 147 -9.52 2.04 3.77
N PRO A 148 -10.52 2.68 4.39
CA PRO A 148 -10.91 4.02 4.05
C PRO A 148 -9.89 5.03 4.59
N LEU A 149 -8.98 5.50 3.76
CA LEU A 149 -8.02 6.53 4.13
C LEU A 149 -8.63 7.93 3.91
N LYS A 150 -8.13 8.91 4.67
CA LYS A 150 -8.57 10.31 4.57
C LYS A 150 -7.42 11.19 4.12
N PRO A 151 -7.60 12.03 3.08
CA PRO A 151 -6.55 12.92 2.58
C PRO A 151 -6.04 13.93 3.63
N SER A 152 -6.89 14.30 4.60
CA SER A 152 -6.55 15.23 5.69
C SER A 152 -5.70 14.60 6.78
N ASP A 153 -5.63 13.27 6.85
CA ASP A 153 -4.97 12.56 7.92
C ASP A 153 -3.53 12.20 7.57
N SER A 154 -2.73 12.03 8.61
CA SER A 154 -1.38 11.46 8.50
C SER A 154 -1.40 10.04 9.03
N TYR A 155 -0.62 9.19 8.40
CA TYR A 155 -0.54 7.77 8.71
C TYR A 155 0.88 7.34 8.96
N THR A 156 1.04 6.30 9.78
CA THR A 156 2.30 5.59 9.97
C THR A 156 2.05 4.12 9.67
N LEU A 157 2.66 3.61 8.61
CA LEU A 157 2.71 2.18 8.31
C LEU A 157 3.97 1.61 8.95
N THR A 158 3.81 0.65 9.84
CA THR A 158 4.92 -0.08 10.48
C THR A 158 4.91 -1.50 9.97
N ILE A 159 6.05 -1.96 9.46
CA ILE A 159 6.29 -3.35 9.08
C ILE A 159 7.38 -3.91 9.99
N ARG A 160 7.10 -5.02 10.67
CA ARG A 160 8.05 -5.71 11.53
C ARG A 160 8.32 -7.10 10.98
N ILE A 161 9.60 -7.40 10.75
CA ILE A 161 10.06 -8.71 10.31
C ILE A 161 10.70 -9.41 11.51
N GLN A 162 10.19 -10.59 11.85
CA GLN A 162 10.60 -11.37 13.01
C GLN A 162 10.84 -12.83 12.62
N ASN A 163 11.54 -13.55 13.48
CA ASN A 163 11.78 -14.99 13.32
C ASN A 163 12.25 -15.33 11.90
N VAL A 164 13.23 -14.57 11.40
CA VAL A 164 13.73 -14.76 10.04
C VAL A 164 14.32 -16.16 9.91
N ASP A 165 13.80 -16.91 8.93
CA ASP A 165 14.34 -18.22 8.59
C ASP A 165 15.79 -18.06 8.11
N PRO A 166 16.76 -18.83 8.63
CA PRO A 166 18.14 -18.79 8.18
C PRO A 166 18.31 -19.06 6.68
N ASN A 167 17.37 -19.78 6.08
CA ASN A 167 17.33 -20.10 4.66
C ASN A 167 16.52 -19.08 3.84
N ALA A 168 16.03 -18.00 4.48
CA ALA A 168 15.24 -16.99 3.78
C ALA A 168 15.98 -16.44 2.56
N PRO A 169 15.33 -16.37 1.41
CA PRO A 169 15.95 -15.84 0.21
C PRO A 169 16.30 -14.36 0.42
N LYS A 170 17.41 -13.92 -0.17
CA LYS A 170 17.84 -12.51 -0.11
C LYS A 170 16.99 -11.65 -1.03
N ILE A 171 15.73 -11.51 -0.68
CA ILE A 171 14.76 -10.68 -1.36
C ILE A 171 14.42 -9.43 -0.54
N TYR A 172 13.86 -8.45 -1.22
CA TYR A 172 13.32 -7.24 -0.61
C TYR A 172 11.81 -7.24 -0.76
N LEU A 173 11.13 -6.76 0.27
CA LEU A 173 9.71 -6.48 0.22
C LEU A 173 9.48 -5.01 -0.08
N ILE A 174 8.44 -4.72 -0.83
CA ILE A 174 8.03 -3.36 -1.16
C ILE A 174 6.59 -3.20 -0.68
N PRO A 175 6.40 -2.66 0.55
CA PRO A 175 5.06 -2.37 1.04
C PRO A 175 4.39 -1.34 0.14
N THR A 176 3.17 -1.63 -0.28
CA THR A 176 2.43 -0.81 -1.21
C THR A 176 0.98 -0.71 -0.76
N LEU A 177 0.42 0.49 -0.79
CA LEU A 177 -1.01 0.71 -0.62
C LEU A 177 -1.61 0.92 -2.01
N GLU A 178 -2.58 0.10 -2.38
CA GLU A 178 -3.24 0.16 -3.68
C GLU A 178 -4.76 0.19 -3.54
N GLY A 179 -5.42 0.97 -4.39
CA GLY A 179 -6.87 1.08 -4.39
C GLY A 179 -7.42 1.99 -5.47
N GLY A 180 -8.73 2.21 -5.43
CA GLY A 180 -9.41 3.07 -6.39
C GLY A 180 -9.48 2.49 -7.81
N GLN A 181 -9.20 1.19 -7.98
CA GLN A 181 -9.47 0.55 -9.27
C GLN A 181 -10.98 0.54 -9.50
N LEU A 182 -11.39 1.07 -10.63
CA LEU A 182 -12.74 0.83 -11.12
C LEU A 182 -12.86 -0.69 -11.32
N ASP A 183 -13.74 -1.33 -10.56
CA ASP A 183 -14.21 -2.67 -10.90
C ASP A 183 -14.86 -2.54 -12.29
N MET A 184 -14.08 -2.81 -13.33
CA MET A 184 -14.66 -2.96 -14.67
C MET A 184 -15.41 -4.28 -14.68
N PRO A 185 -16.71 -4.25 -14.97
CA PRO A 185 -17.55 -5.44 -14.99
C PRO A 185 -17.11 -6.46 -16.01
#